data_6eb3c0f8d9b255c5a33b0489e23d10a8
#
_entry.id   6eb3c0f8d9b255c5a33b0489e23d10a8
#
_cell.length_a   1.000
_cell.length_b   1.000
_cell.length_c   1.000
_cell.angle_alpha   90.00
_cell.angle_beta   90.00
_cell.angle_gamma   90.00
#
_symmetry.space_group_name_H-M   'P 1'
#
loop_
_entity.id
_entity.type
_entity.pdbx_description
1 polymer ?
#
loop_
_entity_poly.entity_id
_entity_poly.type
_entity_poly.pdbx_seq_one_letter_code
_entity_poly.pdbx_strand_id
1 'polypeptide(L)'
;MLKVDLNSDLGESFGDYTIGNDEALLPYVTSVNIACGWHAGDPMVMDKTVALAQKHGIGVGAHPGYLDLMGFGRRKMTLRP
;
A
#
# COMPACT_ATOMS: atom_id res chain seq x y z
N MET A 1 6.55 17.52 -23.81
CA MET A 1 6.02 17.90 -22.49
C MET A 1 6.66 17.04 -21.42
N LEU A 2 7.17 17.66 -20.39
CA LEU A 2 7.71 16.94 -19.23
C LEU A 2 6.56 16.46 -18.36
N LYS A 3 6.68 15.21 -17.87
CA LYS A 3 5.74 14.62 -16.92
C LYS A 3 6.49 14.19 -15.68
N VAL A 4 5.85 14.29 -14.53
CA VAL A 4 6.38 13.86 -13.25
C VAL A 4 5.47 12.77 -12.70
N ASP A 5 6.07 11.67 -12.23
CA ASP A 5 5.36 10.61 -11.51
C ASP A 5 5.55 10.85 -10.01
N LEU A 6 4.44 11.08 -9.30
CA LEU A 6 4.41 11.16 -7.85
C LEU A 6 3.84 9.86 -7.32
N ASN A 7 4.66 9.11 -6.58
CA ASN A 7 4.33 7.78 -6.06
C ASN A 7 4.16 7.81 -4.54
N SER A 8 3.27 7.00 -4.02
CA SER A 8 3.06 6.84 -2.58
C SER A 8 2.72 5.40 -2.23
N ASP A 9 3.09 4.99 -1.02
CA ASP A 9 2.68 3.72 -0.45
C ASP A 9 1.29 3.85 0.14
N LEU A 10 0.40 2.94 -0.19
CA LEU A 10 -0.99 2.94 0.27
C LEU A 10 -1.43 1.55 0.72
N GLY A 11 -2.62 1.48 1.27
CA GLY A 11 -3.25 0.22 1.65
C GLY A 11 -2.60 -0.44 2.85
N GLU A 12 -2.03 0.33 3.75
CA GLU A 12 -1.27 -0.19 4.90
C GLU A 12 -2.13 -0.38 6.16
N SER A 13 -3.40 -0.01 6.10
CA SER A 13 -4.36 -0.30 7.18
C SER A 13 -4.60 -1.81 7.29
N PHE A 14 -4.97 -2.27 8.49
CA PHE A 14 -5.19 -3.69 8.75
C PHE A 14 -6.37 -3.85 9.70
N GLY A 15 -7.41 -4.58 9.27
CA GLY A 15 -8.62 -4.78 10.06
C GLY A 15 -9.21 -3.45 10.52
N ASP A 16 -9.37 -3.28 11.83
CA ASP A 16 -9.85 -2.03 12.43
C ASP A 16 -8.76 -0.97 12.60
N TYR A 17 -7.52 -1.33 12.30
CA TYR A 17 -6.36 -0.43 12.44
C TYR A 17 -6.17 0.38 11.17
N THR A 18 -6.25 1.71 11.28
CA THR A 18 -6.13 2.62 10.15
C THR A 18 -4.79 3.33 10.16
N ILE A 19 -4.07 3.25 9.04
CA ILE A 19 -2.81 3.96 8.80
C ILE A 19 -2.98 4.84 7.57
N GLY A 20 -2.53 6.08 7.69
CA GLY A 20 -2.56 7.02 6.58
C GLY A 20 -3.97 7.53 6.26
N ASN A 21 -4.09 8.18 5.14
CA ASN A 21 -5.36 8.72 4.65
C ASN A 21 -5.40 8.52 3.13
N ASP A 22 -5.58 7.28 2.71
CA ASP A 22 -5.46 6.84 1.32
C ASP A 22 -6.37 7.63 0.39
N GLU A 23 -7.63 7.77 0.77
CA GLU A 23 -8.62 8.43 -0.08
C GLU A 23 -8.29 9.91 -0.32
N ALA A 24 -7.83 10.61 0.72
CA ALA A 24 -7.46 12.03 0.61
C ALA A 24 -6.16 12.23 -0.20
N LEU A 25 -5.27 11.24 -0.22
CA LEU A 25 -3.98 11.32 -0.89
C LEU A 25 -4.10 11.03 -2.40
N LEU A 26 -5.01 10.16 -2.80
CA LEU A 26 -5.13 9.68 -4.18
C LEU A 26 -5.19 10.79 -5.25
N PRO A 27 -5.89 11.92 -5.05
CA PRO A 27 -5.93 12.98 -6.06
C PRO A 27 -4.56 13.64 -6.34
N TYR A 28 -3.57 13.44 -5.48
CA TYR A 28 -2.27 14.12 -5.56
C TYR A 28 -1.14 13.24 -6.08
N VAL A 29 -1.41 11.97 -6.39
CA VAL A 29 -0.40 11.02 -6.86
C VAL A 29 -0.77 10.46 -8.22
N THR A 30 0.23 9.98 -8.96
CA THR A 30 0.03 9.37 -10.27
C THR A 30 0.23 7.87 -10.25
N SER A 31 0.89 7.34 -9.22
CA SER A 31 1.06 5.91 -9.00
C SER A 31 1.12 5.60 -7.51
N VAL A 32 0.82 4.37 -7.16
CA VAL A 32 0.84 3.90 -5.78
C VAL A 32 1.43 2.50 -5.71
N ASN A 33 2.07 2.19 -4.58
CA ASN A 33 2.48 0.83 -4.23
C ASN A 33 1.56 0.35 -3.11
N ILE A 34 0.83 -0.72 -3.36
CA ILE A 34 -0.20 -1.20 -2.44
C ILE A 34 0.33 -2.37 -1.63
N ALA A 35 0.24 -2.27 -0.30
CA ALA A 35 0.64 -3.33 0.62
C ALA A 35 -0.16 -4.60 0.35
N CYS A 36 0.49 -5.75 0.49
CA CYS A 36 -0.04 -7.04 0.07
C CYS A 36 -0.40 -7.97 1.24
N GLY A 37 -0.48 -7.44 2.46
CA GLY A 37 -0.89 -8.21 3.64
C GLY A 37 0.25 -8.88 4.39
N TRP A 38 1.51 -8.67 3.99
CA TRP A 38 2.67 -9.28 4.66
C TRP A 38 3.21 -8.39 5.77
N HIS A 39 3.61 -7.16 5.46
CA HIS A 39 4.08 -6.20 6.44
C HIS A 39 2.98 -5.25 6.89
N ALA A 40 1.96 -5.06 6.07
CA ALA A 40 0.83 -4.18 6.30
C ALA A 40 -0.29 -4.53 5.33
N GLY A 41 -1.48 -4.02 5.60
CA GLY A 41 -2.66 -4.29 4.80
C GLY A 41 -3.29 -5.65 5.09
N ASP A 42 -4.43 -5.87 4.52
CA ASP A 42 -5.15 -7.15 4.53
C ASP A 42 -5.93 -7.29 3.21
N PRO A 43 -6.53 -8.48 2.93
CA PRO A 43 -7.23 -8.68 1.66
C PRO A 43 -8.35 -7.67 1.37
N MET A 44 -9.09 -7.25 2.40
CA MET A 44 -10.17 -6.28 2.22
C MET A 44 -9.63 -4.88 1.97
N VAL A 45 -8.60 -4.47 2.72
CA VAL A 45 -7.93 -3.18 2.53
C VAL A 45 -7.29 -3.12 1.14
N MET A 46 -6.64 -4.20 0.72
CA MET A 46 -6.03 -4.28 -0.61
C MET A 46 -7.07 -4.14 -1.72
N ASP A 47 -8.18 -4.87 -1.63
CA ASP A 47 -9.26 -4.79 -2.60
C ASP A 47 -9.84 -3.38 -2.70
N LYS A 48 -10.14 -2.77 -1.56
CA LYS A 48 -10.66 -1.40 -1.50
C LYS A 48 -9.67 -0.40 -2.09
N THR A 49 -8.39 -0.53 -1.77
CA THR A 49 -7.35 0.40 -2.22
C THR A 49 -7.13 0.29 -3.72
N VAL A 50 -7.09 -0.93 -4.26
CA VAL A 50 -6.98 -1.16 -5.71
C VAL A 50 -8.18 -0.54 -6.44
N ALA A 51 -9.39 -0.75 -5.92
CA ALA A 51 -10.60 -0.19 -6.53
C ALA A 51 -10.55 1.34 -6.54
N LEU A 52 -10.11 1.97 -5.45
CA LEU A 52 -9.97 3.43 -5.38
C LEU A 52 -8.92 3.95 -6.37
N ALA A 53 -7.77 3.30 -6.45
CA ALA A 53 -6.72 3.68 -7.39
C ALA A 53 -7.20 3.56 -8.84
N GLN A 54 -7.92 2.49 -9.16
CA GLN A 54 -8.49 2.27 -10.48
C GLN A 54 -9.52 3.36 -10.82
N LYS A 55 -10.37 3.72 -9.89
CA LYS A 55 -11.36 4.79 -10.06
C LYS A 55 -10.70 6.14 -10.40
N HIS A 56 -9.54 6.42 -9.83
CA HIS A 56 -8.79 7.65 -10.08
C HIS A 56 -7.83 7.56 -11.27
N GLY A 57 -7.76 6.42 -11.96
CA GLY A 57 -6.87 6.24 -13.10
C GLY A 57 -5.39 6.23 -12.74
N ILE A 58 -5.06 5.77 -11.53
CA ILE A 58 -3.70 5.81 -10.99
C ILE A 58 -3.00 4.47 -11.26
N GLY A 59 -1.71 4.51 -11.62
CA GLY A 59 -0.88 3.32 -11.79
C GLY A 59 -0.70 2.58 -10.47
N VAL A 60 -0.80 1.24 -10.51
CA VAL A 60 -0.76 0.39 -9.32
C VAL A 60 0.44 -0.55 -9.37
N GLY A 61 1.24 -0.54 -8.32
CA GLY A 61 2.32 -1.49 -8.09
C GLY A 61 2.09 -2.28 -6.80
N ALA A 62 2.70 -3.44 -6.69
CA ALA A 62 2.66 -4.25 -5.49
C ALA A 62 3.74 -3.79 -4.51
N HIS A 63 3.41 -3.80 -3.23
CA HIS A 63 4.34 -3.46 -2.15
C HIS A 63 4.36 -4.61 -1.13
N PRO A 64 4.98 -5.75 -1.46
CA PRO A 64 5.15 -6.85 -0.52
C PRO A 64 6.25 -6.53 0.50
N GLY A 65 6.23 -7.24 1.61
CA GLY A 65 7.25 -7.14 2.64
C GLY A 65 7.40 -8.46 3.36
N TYR A 66 8.17 -8.49 4.45
CA TYR A 66 8.26 -9.66 5.29
C TYR A 66 6.95 -9.87 6.05
N LEU A 67 6.64 -11.13 6.38
CA LEU A 67 5.44 -11.48 7.16
C LEU A 67 5.63 -11.00 8.60
N ASP A 68 5.31 -9.75 8.85
CA ASP A 68 5.51 -9.11 10.14
C ASP A 68 4.61 -7.88 10.27
N LEU A 69 3.33 -8.11 10.48
CA LEU A 69 2.35 -7.03 10.62
C LEU A 69 2.64 -6.15 11.85
N MET A 70 3.05 -6.77 12.96
CA MET A 70 3.31 -6.04 14.21
C MET A 70 4.53 -5.14 14.12
N GLY A 71 5.56 -5.55 13.39
CA GLY A 71 6.78 -4.77 13.18
C GLY A 71 6.84 -4.05 11.85
N PHE A 72 5.76 -4.08 11.08
CA PHE A 72 5.67 -3.41 9.77
C PHE A 72 6.76 -3.88 8.79
N GLY A 73 7.20 -5.13 8.95
CA GLY A 73 8.24 -5.73 8.10
C GLY A 73 9.64 -5.15 8.34
N ARG A 74 9.81 -4.32 9.36
CA ARG A 74 11.08 -3.62 9.62
C ARG A 74 11.91 -4.20 10.75
N ARG A 75 11.41 -5.23 11.42
CA ARG A 75 12.15 -5.91 12.47
C ARG A 75 13.18 -6.87 11.85
N LYS A 76 14.28 -7.09 12.58
CA LYS A 76 15.24 -8.11 12.18
C LYS A 76 14.58 -9.49 12.22
N MET A 77 14.70 -10.23 11.12
CA MET A 77 14.11 -11.56 10.99
C MET A 77 15.15 -12.53 10.42
N THR A 78 15.10 -13.77 10.90
CA THR A 78 15.89 -14.86 10.33
C THR A 78 14.89 -15.81 9.66
N LEU A 79 14.96 -15.91 8.35
CA LEU A 79 14.05 -16.72 7.56
C LEU A 79 14.82 -17.87 6.92
N ARG A 80 14.11 -18.98 6.70
CA ARG A 80 14.67 -20.08 5.89
C ARG A 80 14.73 -19.65 4.43
N PRO A 81 15.78 -20.06 3.73
CA PRO A 81 15.87 -19.81 2.28
C PRO A 81 14.78 -20.53 1.49
#